data_5dcc5d45658c4b6aca27fa636bc4b0d3
#
_entry.id   5dcc5d45658c4b6aca27fa636bc4b0d3
#
_cell.length_a   1.000
_cell.length_b   1.000
_cell.length_c   1.000
_cell.angle_alpha   90.00
_cell.angle_beta   90.00
_cell.angle_gamma   90.00
#
_symmetry.space_group_name_H-M   'P 1'
#
loop_
_entity.id
_entity.type
_entity.pdbx_description
1 polymer ?
#
loop_
_entity_poly.entity_id
_entity_poly.type
_entity_poly.pdbx_seq_one_letter_code
_entity_poly.pdbx_strand_id
1 'polypeptide(L)'
;SLDSLWALDPNKMQITRWKISPSTSSAELVEEIKLDKKLVRSLDFHTMESGFLIPDYLGEHRFWEVDGSGKPIKSNGTIPSETANEETSRPALAQAWRSFMDYNPENGVLAMATQLGESLEIYNLKDSTHKVLYGPAGEPEFKTGKDGSGVPNGIMGFSDIKVTNKYIYTVFQGIKFKDKLAAYQRGEQPEDG
;
A
#
# COMPACT_ATOMS: atom_id res chain seq x y z
N SER A 1 -3.07 8.36 -19.89
CA SER A 1 -3.79 8.11 -21.15
C SER A 1 -4.11 6.62 -21.22
N LEU A 2 -5.20 6.24 -21.90
CA LEU A 2 -5.58 4.83 -22.12
C LEU A 2 -4.55 4.03 -22.95
N ASP A 3 -3.53 4.69 -23.45
CA ASP A 3 -2.50 4.12 -24.33
C ASP A 3 -1.19 3.80 -23.60
N SER A 4 -1.14 3.95 -22.28
CA SER A 4 0.08 3.70 -21.50
C SER A 4 -0.21 2.77 -20.32
N LEU A 5 0.61 1.74 -20.18
CA LEU A 5 0.65 0.85 -19.03
C LEU A 5 1.93 1.15 -18.22
N TRP A 6 1.79 1.28 -16.93
CA TRP A 6 2.90 1.38 -15.99
C TRP A 6 3.01 0.08 -15.19
N ALA A 7 4.22 -0.39 -14.97
CA ALA A 7 4.48 -1.60 -14.20
C ALA A 7 5.66 -1.40 -13.26
N LEU A 8 5.54 -1.91 -12.03
CA LEU A 8 6.60 -1.95 -11.02
C LEU A 8 7.21 -3.35 -10.98
N ASP A 9 8.53 -3.42 -11.13
CA ASP A 9 9.32 -4.61 -10.78
C ASP A 9 10.04 -4.34 -9.45
N PRO A 10 9.53 -4.86 -8.32
CA PRO A 10 10.12 -4.61 -7.01
C PRO A 10 11.50 -5.23 -6.82
N ASN A 11 11.81 -6.32 -7.54
CA ASN A 11 13.12 -6.98 -7.47
C ASN A 11 14.19 -6.16 -8.20
N LYS A 12 13.83 -5.55 -9.31
CA LYS A 12 14.73 -4.64 -10.05
C LYS A 12 14.70 -3.23 -9.50
N MET A 13 13.77 -2.91 -8.60
CA MET A 13 13.50 -1.55 -8.14
C MET A 13 13.32 -0.61 -9.34
N GLN A 14 12.36 -0.91 -10.17
CA GLN A 14 12.19 -0.26 -11.46
C GLN A 14 10.73 -0.11 -11.82
N ILE A 15 10.34 1.08 -12.26
CA ILE A 15 9.06 1.32 -12.92
C ILE A 15 9.30 1.39 -14.42
N THR A 16 8.44 0.73 -15.18
CA THR A 16 8.47 0.74 -16.66
C THR A 16 7.18 1.34 -17.21
N ARG A 17 7.30 2.08 -18.29
CA ARG A 17 6.16 2.56 -19.07
C ARG A 17 6.12 1.91 -20.43
N TRP A 18 4.96 1.40 -20.79
CA TRP A 18 4.70 0.74 -22.04
C TRP A 18 3.63 1.50 -22.81
N LYS A 19 3.84 1.70 -24.09
CA LYS A 19 2.82 2.20 -25.01
C LYS A 19 2.03 1.01 -25.54
N ILE A 20 0.72 1.07 -25.42
CA ILE A 20 -0.18 0.04 -25.91
C ILE A 20 -0.76 0.47 -27.24
N SER A 21 -0.69 -0.42 -28.22
CA SER A 21 -1.31 -0.24 -29.53
C SER A 21 -2.45 -1.24 -29.71
N PRO A 22 -3.69 -0.87 -29.38
CA PRO A 22 -4.84 -1.80 -29.45
C PRO A 22 -5.05 -2.38 -30.85
N SER A 23 -4.78 -1.59 -31.90
CA SER A 23 -4.94 -2.00 -33.31
C SER A 23 -3.96 -3.10 -33.76
N THR A 24 -2.80 -3.19 -33.11
CA THR A 24 -1.75 -4.19 -33.43
C THR A 24 -1.59 -5.24 -32.35
N SER A 25 -2.36 -5.13 -31.25
CA SER A 25 -2.21 -5.98 -30.05
C SER A 25 -0.75 -6.06 -29.56
N SER A 26 -0.03 -4.94 -29.63
CA SER A 26 1.38 -4.85 -29.27
C SER A 26 1.62 -3.86 -28.13
N ALA A 27 2.69 -4.08 -27.39
CA ALA A 27 3.20 -3.17 -26.36
C ALA A 27 4.67 -2.85 -26.65
N GLU A 28 5.03 -1.58 -26.60
CA GLU A 28 6.40 -1.08 -26.79
C GLU A 28 6.88 -0.47 -25.46
N LEU A 29 8.07 -0.88 -25.02
CA LEU A 29 8.73 -0.27 -23.87
C LEU A 29 9.18 1.15 -24.23
N VAL A 30 8.66 2.14 -23.52
CA VAL A 30 8.92 3.56 -23.78
C VAL A 30 9.93 4.12 -22.78
N GLU A 31 9.88 3.65 -21.54
CA GLU A 31 10.67 4.25 -20.46
C GLU A 31 10.97 3.23 -19.36
N GLU A 32 12.18 3.32 -18.80
CA GLU A 32 12.62 2.57 -17.64
C GLU A 32 13.14 3.56 -16.58
N ILE A 33 12.53 3.55 -15.39
CA ILE A 33 12.85 4.45 -14.30
C ILE A 33 13.38 3.62 -13.14
N LYS A 34 14.66 3.81 -12.79
CA LYS A 34 15.27 3.18 -11.62
C LYS A 34 14.86 3.92 -10.36
N LEU A 35 14.37 3.17 -9.39
CA LEU A 35 14.00 3.71 -8.08
C LEU A 35 15.22 3.86 -7.17
N ASP A 36 15.23 4.91 -6.36
CA ASP A 36 16.22 5.09 -5.30
C ASP A 36 16.16 3.95 -4.28
N LYS A 37 17.31 3.59 -3.70
CA LYS A 37 17.43 2.52 -2.69
C LYS A 37 16.56 2.71 -1.44
N LYS A 38 16.13 3.93 -1.14
CA LYS A 38 15.20 4.21 -0.04
C LYS A 38 13.80 3.64 -0.30
N LEU A 39 13.47 3.35 -1.56
CA LEU A 39 12.17 2.81 -1.99
C LEU A 39 12.20 1.28 -2.08
N VAL A 40 13.18 0.63 -1.46
CA VAL A 40 13.28 -0.83 -1.43
C VAL A 40 12.04 -1.47 -0.76
N ARG A 41 11.62 -2.62 -1.27
CA ARG A 41 10.42 -3.37 -0.85
C ARG A 41 9.08 -2.71 -1.23
N SER A 42 9.10 -1.65 -2.03
CA SER A 42 7.85 -1.10 -2.58
C SER A 42 7.15 -2.14 -3.46
N LEU A 43 5.87 -2.35 -3.22
CA LEU A 43 5.04 -3.34 -3.91
C LEU A 43 3.88 -2.69 -4.67
N ASP A 44 3.75 -1.36 -4.54
CA ASP A 44 2.68 -0.59 -5.15
C ASP A 44 3.17 0.81 -5.51
N PHE A 45 2.48 1.49 -6.41
CA PHE A 45 2.73 2.87 -6.75
C PHE A 45 1.53 3.49 -7.47
N HIS A 46 1.40 4.81 -7.38
CA HIS A 46 0.44 5.57 -8.18
C HIS A 46 1.14 6.69 -8.94
N THR A 47 0.71 6.92 -10.17
CA THR A 47 1.23 8.01 -10.99
C THR A 47 0.64 9.35 -10.55
N MET A 48 1.48 10.37 -10.50
CA MET A 48 1.12 11.78 -10.35
C MET A 48 1.52 12.56 -11.60
N GLU A 49 1.12 13.82 -11.69
CA GLU A 49 1.55 14.72 -12.76
C GLU A 49 3.08 14.88 -12.81
N SER A 50 3.73 14.94 -11.63
CA SER A 50 5.17 15.18 -11.47
C SER A 50 6.00 13.93 -11.12
N GLY A 51 5.40 12.73 -11.12
CA GLY A 51 6.10 11.50 -10.74
C GLY A 51 5.19 10.44 -10.13
N PHE A 52 5.53 9.98 -8.91
CA PHE A 52 4.86 8.83 -8.30
C PHE A 52 4.60 9.02 -6.80
N LEU A 53 3.55 8.38 -6.30
CA LEU A 53 3.35 8.08 -4.89
C LEU A 53 3.74 6.62 -4.65
N ILE A 54 4.62 6.37 -3.68
CA ILE A 54 5.13 5.02 -3.38
C ILE A 54 5.04 4.78 -1.87
N PRO A 55 4.36 3.70 -1.41
CA PRO A 55 4.29 3.35 0.00
C PRO A 55 5.68 3.08 0.59
N ASP A 56 5.91 3.49 1.83
CA ASP A 56 7.12 3.15 2.58
C ASP A 56 6.90 1.89 3.42
N TYR A 57 7.59 0.80 3.07
CA TYR A 57 7.55 -0.45 3.82
C TYR A 57 8.77 -0.65 4.74
N LEU A 58 9.60 0.38 4.93
CA LEU A 58 10.66 0.40 5.93
C LEU A 58 10.18 0.93 7.29
N GLY A 59 9.00 1.59 7.30
CA GLY A 59 8.32 2.06 8.49
C GLY A 59 8.84 3.38 9.05
N GLU A 60 9.60 4.13 8.27
CA GLU A 60 10.00 5.49 8.64
C GLU A 60 8.88 6.50 8.35
N HIS A 61 8.18 6.27 7.24
CA HIS A 61 7.08 7.10 6.77
C HIS A 61 5.89 6.23 6.33
N ARG A 62 4.81 6.85 5.87
CA ARG A 62 3.72 6.10 5.23
C ARG A 62 3.90 5.98 3.73
N PHE A 63 4.31 7.05 3.09
CA PHE A 63 4.60 7.04 1.65
C PHE A 63 5.57 8.16 1.26
N TRP A 64 6.11 8.01 0.07
CA TRP A 64 7.00 8.96 -0.57
C TRP A 64 6.33 9.60 -1.78
N GLU A 65 6.55 10.91 -1.95
CA GLU A 65 6.44 11.56 -3.24
C GLU A 65 7.79 11.40 -3.95
N VAL A 66 7.75 10.88 -5.17
CA VAL A 66 8.92 10.50 -5.96
C VAL A 66 8.83 11.23 -7.30
N ASP A 67 9.92 11.81 -7.76
CA ASP A 67 9.96 12.50 -9.04
C ASP A 67 9.96 11.52 -10.24
N GLY A 68 9.81 12.06 -11.47
CA GLY A 68 9.80 11.26 -12.69
C GLY A 68 11.11 10.52 -12.98
N SER A 69 12.20 10.81 -12.24
CA SER A 69 13.48 10.10 -12.34
C SER A 69 13.63 8.96 -11.31
N GLY A 70 12.62 8.73 -10.48
CA GLY A 70 12.63 7.68 -9.45
C GLY A 70 13.29 8.09 -8.13
N LYS A 71 13.52 9.40 -7.89
CA LYS A 71 14.12 9.93 -6.64
C LYS A 71 13.04 10.42 -5.69
N PRO A 72 13.09 10.03 -4.39
CA PRO A 72 12.19 10.56 -3.40
C PRO A 72 12.46 12.05 -3.17
N ILE A 73 11.39 12.85 -3.23
CA ILE A 73 11.42 14.31 -3.04
C ILE A 73 10.76 14.76 -1.73
N LYS A 74 9.82 13.96 -1.22
CA LYS A 74 9.15 14.25 0.05
C LYS A 74 8.66 12.98 0.70
N SER A 75 8.82 12.88 2.02
CA SER A 75 8.20 11.84 2.85
C SER A 75 6.93 12.35 3.51
N ASN A 76 5.96 11.48 3.69
CA ASN A 76 4.66 11.83 4.24
C ASN A 76 4.22 10.84 5.32
N GLY A 77 3.69 11.39 6.40
CA GLY A 77 3.10 10.63 7.49
C GLY A 77 4.09 9.75 8.26
N THR A 78 3.61 9.21 9.36
CA THR A 78 4.22 8.12 10.13
C THR A 78 3.16 7.08 10.37
N ILE A 79 3.53 5.86 10.75
CA ILE A 79 2.55 4.83 11.08
C ILE A 79 1.75 5.31 12.30
N PRO A 80 0.40 5.45 12.19
CA PRO A 80 -0.42 6.06 13.24
C PRO A 80 -0.87 5.04 14.29
N SER A 81 0.03 4.16 14.73
CA SER A 81 -0.29 3.16 15.75
C SER A 81 -0.34 3.79 17.13
N GLU A 82 -1.41 3.54 17.86
CA GLU A 82 -1.59 3.93 19.27
C GLU A 82 -0.97 2.91 20.24
N THR A 83 -0.75 1.67 19.78
CA THR A 83 -0.22 0.57 20.60
C THR A 83 1.29 0.40 20.47
N ALA A 84 1.90 0.93 19.41
CA ALA A 84 3.35 0.88 19.22
C ALA A 84 4.09 1.76 20.24
N ASN A 85 5.22 1.27 20.73
CA ASN A 85 6.10 1.96 21.68
C ASN A 85 7.57 1.82 21.24
N GLU A 86 8.51 2.33 22.04
CA GLU A 86 9.95 2.33 21.74
C GLU A 86 10.54 0.91 21.60
N GLU A 87 9.92 -0.10 22.20
CA GLU A 87 10.34 -1.50 22.11
C GLU A 87 9.78 -2.19 20.87
N THR A 88 8.82 -1.57 20.17
CA THR A 88 8.17 -2.16 19.01
C THR A 88 9.14 -2.24 17.83
N SER A 89 9.37 -3.44 17.32
CA SER A 89 10.19 -3.64 16.11
C SER A 89 9.63 -2.85 14.93
N ARG A 90 10.37 -1.86 14.46
CA ARG A 90 9.96 -1.04 13.31
C ARG A 90 9.66 -1.89 12.05
N PRO A 91 10.51 -2.88 11.67
CA PRO A 91 10.18 -3.76 10.55
C PRO A 91 8.88 -4.56 10.75
N ALA A 92 8.61 -5.03 11.98
CA ALA A 92 7.36 -5.73 12.28
C ALA A 92 6.16 -4.81 12.20
N LEU A 93 6.27 -3.59 12.72
CA LEU A 93 5.24 -2.57 12.63
C LEU A 93 4.94 -2.19 11.18
N ALA A 94 5.98 -1.92 10.38
CA ALA A 94 5.83 -1.60 8.96
C ALA A 94 5.16 -2.73 8.17
N GLN A 95 5.50 -3.97 8.49
CA GLN A 95 4.90 -5.14 7.86
C GLN A 95 3.43 -5.33 8.25
N ALA A 96 3.09 -5.10 9.51
CA ALA A 96 1.71 -5.17 10.00
C ALA A 96 0.82 -4.08 9.39
N TRP A 97 1.37 -2.88 9.21
CA TRP A 97 0.68 -1.72 8.64
C TRP A 97 0.73 -1.64 7.11
N ARG A 98 1.13 -2.72 6.44
CA ARG A 98 0.99 -2.78 4.98
C ARG A 98 -0.45 -2.49 4.58
N SER A 99 -0.58 -1.66 3.55
CA SER A 99 -1.88 -1.16 3.11
C SER A 99 -2.00 -1.26 1.60
N PHE A 100 -3.21 -1.50 1.12
CA PHE A 100 -3.56 -1.14 -0.24
C PHE A 100 -3.70 0.37 -0.33
N MET A 101 -3.29 0.94 -1.44
CA MET A 101 -3.29 2.38 -1.65
C MET A 101 -4.01 2.72 -2.96
N ASP A 102 -4.79 3.79 -2.97
CA ASP A 102 -5.29 4.37 -4.22
C ASP A 102 -5.29 5.90 -4.13
N TYR A 103 -5.03 6.53 -5.26
CA TYR A 103 -4.93 7.97 -5.39
C TYR A 103 -5.83 8.48 -6.51
N ASN A 104 -6.62 9.51 -6.21
CA ASN A 104 -7.41 10.20 -7.21
C ASN A 104 -6.81 11.61 -7.47
N PRO A 105 -6.21 11.84 -8.65
CA PRO A 105 -5.58 13.12 -8.99
C PRO A 105 -6.59 14.27 -9.13
N GLU A 106 -7.86 13.99 -9.45
CA GLU A 106 -8.88 15.02 -9.64
C GLU A 106 -9.18 15.76 -8.34
N ASN A 107 -9.31 15.04 -7.22
CA ASN A 107 -9.58 15.63 -5.91
C ASN A 107 -8.33 15.72 -5.01
N GLY A 108 -7.23 15.06 -5.37
CA GLY A 108 -5.97 15.03 -4.60
C GLY A 108 -6.02 14.13 -3.38
N VAL A 109 -6.99 13.22 -3.30
CA VAL A 109 -7.15 12.30 -2.18
C VAL A 109 -6.37 11.02 -2.44
N LEU A 110 -5.47 10.71 -1.50
CA LEU A 110 -4.83 9.40 -1.35
C LEU A 110 -5.48 8.70 -0.16
N ALA A 111 -5.81 7.43 -0.31
CA ALA A 111 -6.27 6.60 0.79
C ALA A 111 -5.45 5.31 0.91
N MET A 112 -5.24 4.86 2.15
CA MET A 112 -4.49 3.65 2.48
C MET A 112 -5.32 2.80 3.43
N ALA A 113 -5.64 1.57 3.03
CA ALA A 113 -6.44 0.62 3.80
C ALA A 113 -5.56 -0.56 4.24
N THR A 114 -5.45 -0.81 5.54
CA THR A 114 -4.55 -1.81 6.09
C THR A 114 -4.97 -3.24 5.75
N GLN A 115 -4.00 -4.11 5.43
CA GLN A 115 -4.23 -5.54 5.16
C GLN A 115 -4.57 -6.35 6.43
N LEU A 116 -4.30 -5.78 7.61
CA LEU A 116 -4.64 -6.33 8.92
C LEU A 116 -5.43 -5.29 9.70
N GLY A 117 -6.32 -5.73 10.60
CA GLY A 117 -7.17 -4.81 11.36
C GLY A 117 -8.18 -4.10 10.47
N GLU A 118 -8.68 -2.97 10.91
CA GLU A 118 -9.68 -2.17 10.19
C GLU A 118 -9.34 -0.68 10.28
N SER A 119 -8.20 -0.32 9.67
CA SER A 119 -7.70 1.06 9.67
C SER A 119 -7.68 1.63 8.26
N LEU A 120 -8.21 2.83 8.10
CA LEU A 120 -8.23 3.59 6.86
C LEU A 120 -7.60 4.96 7.09
N GLU A 121 -6.52 5.25 6.39
CA GLU A 121 -5.88 6.56 6.39
C GLU A 121 -6.28 7.32 5.13
N ILE A 122 -6.62 8.60 5.30
CA ILE A 122 -7.06 9.48 4.21
C ILE A 122 -6.18 10.73 4.24
N TYR A 123 -5.45 10.96 3.19
CA TYR A 123 -4.60 12.13 2.96
C TYR A 123 -5.19 12.98 1.85
N ASN A 124 -5.37 14.27 2.08
CA ASN A 124 -5.62 15.22 1.01
C ASN A 124 -4.31 15.95 0.70
N LEU A 125 -3.72 15.65 -0.45
CA LEU A 125 -2.42 16.21 -0.84
C LEU A 125 -2.51 17.67 -1.29
N LYS A 126 -3.72 18.20 -1.55
CA LYS A 126 -3.92 19.60 -1.94
C LYS A 126 -3.89 20.55 -0.76
N ASP A 127 -4.42 20.14 0.38
CA ASP A 127 -4.49 20.96 1.60
C ASP A 127 -3.64 20.41 2.75
N SER A 128 -2.93 19.31 2.52
CA SER A 128 -2.06 18.63 3.50
C SER A 128 -2.82 18.16 4.76
N THR A 129 -4.10 17.85 4.65
CA THR A 129 -4.86 17.26 5.76
C THR A 129 -4.75 15.75 5.78
N HIS A 130 -4.84 15.18 6.97
CA HIS A 130 -4.77 13.74 7.21
C HIS A 130 -5.79 13.32 8.26
N LYS A 131 -6.43 12.17 8.04
CA LYS A 131 -7.34 11.52 8.98
C LYS A 131 -7.08 10.02 9.02
N VAL A 132 -7.23 9.45 10.21
CA VAL A 132 -7.24 7.99 10.41
C VAL A 132 -8.63 7.61 10.92
N LEU A 133 -9.20 6.58 10.33
CA LEU A 133 -10.48 6.00 10.72
C LEU A 133 -10.23 4.55 11.16
N TYR A 134 -10.83 4.17 12.28
CA TYR A 134 -10.79 2.80 12.78
C TYR A 134 -12.20 2.22 12.80
N GLY A 135 -12.37 1.04 12.24
CA GLY A 135 -13.56 0.24 12.44
C GLY A 135 -13.48 -0.61 13.72
N PRO A 136 -14.46 -1.49 13.97
CA PRO A 136 -14.52 -2.32 15.17
C PRO A 136 -13.31 -3.24 15.40
N ALA A 137 -12.62 -3.66 14.34
CA ALA A 137 -11.42 -4.50 14.43
C ALA A 137 -10.15 -3.70 14.80
N GLY A 138 -10.22 -2.37 14.83
CA GLY A 138 -9.13 -1.50 15.25
C GLY A 138 -7.90 -1.53 14.36
N GLU A 139 -6.75 -1.19 14.95
CA GLU A 139 -5.47 -1.21 14.27
C GLU A 139 -4.91 -2.63 14.06
N PRO A 140 -3.91 -2.82 13.16
CA PRO A 140 -3.29 -4.10 12.88
C PRO A 140 -2.73 -4.78 14.13
N GLU A 141 -3.20 -5.99 14.45
CA GLU A 141 -2.63 -6.81 15.49
C GLU A 141 -1.52 -7.72 14.93
N PHE A 142 -0.37 -7.75 15.60
CA PHE A 142 0.77 -8.58 15.19
C PHE A 142 1.62 -8.98 16.38
N LYS A 143 2.49 -9.96 16.15
CA LYS A 143 3.58 -10.33 17.05
C LYS A 143 4.90 -10.16 16.34
N THR A 144 5.93 -9.79 17.08
CA THR A 144 7.29 -9.78 16.51
C THR A 144 7.83 -11.21 16.47
N GLY A 145 8.18 -11.67 15.28
CA GLY A 145 8.85 -12.96 15.07
C GLY A 145 10.29 -12.94 15.59
N LYS A 146 10.91 -14.12 15.69
CA LYS A 146 12.30 -14.25 16.14
C LYS A 146 13.31 -13.57 15.22
N ASP A 147 12.96 -13.40 13.96
CA ASP A 147 13.73 -12.71 12.93
C ASP A 147 13.43 -11.21 12.85
N GLY A 148 12.61 -10.69 13.77
CA GLY A 148 12.17 -9.28 13.78
C GLY A 148 11.03 -8.97 12.82
N SER A 149 10.47 -9.95 12.10
CA SER A 149 9.34 -9.76 11.21
C SER A 149 8.02 -9.61 11.96
N GLY A 150 7.00 -9.01 11.30
CA GLY A 150 5.65 -8.93 11.82
C GLY A 150 4.85 -10.20 11.48
N VAL A 151 4.43 -10.94 12.49
CA VAL A 151 3.57 -12.11 12.32
C VAL A 151 2.11 -11.68 12.57
N PRO A 152 1.21 -11.78 11.57
CA PRO A 152 -0.18 -11.42 11.73
C PRO A 152 -0.84 -12.22 12.88
N ASN A 153 -1.71 -11.56 13.67
CA ASN A 153 -2.37 -12.19 14.81
C ASN A 153 -3.88 -11.91 14.88
N GLY A 154 -4.35 -10.81 14.35
CA GLY A 154 -5.73 -10.35 14.46
C GLY A 154 -6.61 -10.70 13.27
N ILE A 155 -7.39 -9.73 12.86
CA ILE A 155 -8.34 -9.79 11.74
C ILE A 155 -7.62 -9.49 10.44
N MET A 156 -7.93 -10.23 9.37
CA MET A 156 -7.59 -9.86 8.01
C MET A 156 -8.44 -8.64 7.63
N GLY A 157 -7.76 -7.59 7.26
CA GLY A 157 -8.37 -6.30 6.98
C GLY A 157 -8.86 -6.17 5.55
N PHE A 158 -8.43 -5.12 4.88
CA PHE A 158 -8.86 -4.84 3.52
C PHE A 158 -8.05 -5.63 2.50
N SER A 159 -8.69 -5.95 1.37
CA SER A 159 -8.06 -6.63 0.22
C SER A 159 -8.00 -5.75 -1.02
N ASP A 160 -8.67 -4.62 -1.02
CA ASP A 160 -8.63 -3.64 -2.10
C ASP A 160 -9.17 -2.28 -1.65
N ILE A 161 -8.83 -1.22 -2.40
CA ILE A 161 -9.32 0.14 -2.19
C ILE A 161 -9.44 0.89 -3.51
N LYS A 162 -10.49 1.73 -3.63
CA LYS A 162 -10.67 2.64 -4.76
C LYS A 162 -11.17 4.01 -4.31
N VAL A 163 -10.44 5.06 -4.69
CA VAL A 163 -10.79 6.45 -4.42
C VAL A 163 -11.46 7.07 -5.64
N THR A 164 -12.68 7.57 -5.46
CA THR A 164 -13.41 8.32 -6.49
C THR A 164 -13.58 9.78 -6.04
N ASN A 165 -14.25 10.60 -6.86
CA ASN A 165 -14.49 12.00 -6.51
C ASN A 165 -15.42 12.20 -5.30
N LYS A 166 -16.23 11.19 -4.96
CA LYS A 166 -17.23 11.28 -3.90
C LYS A 166 -17.05 10.27 -2.78
N TYR A 167 -16.52 9.09 -3.09
CA TYR A 167 -16.48 7.97 -2.15
C TYR A 167 -15.13 7.26 -2.22
N ILE A 168 -14.77 6.63 -1.11
CA ILE A 168 -13.71 5.63 -1.02
C ILE A 168 -14.42 4.27 -0.87
N TYR A 169 -14.14 3.35 -1.78
CA TYR A 169 -14.63 1.98 -1.73
C TYR A 169 -13.54 1.07 -1.23
N THR A 170 -13.87 0.15 -0.33
CA THR A 170 -12.95 -0.83 0.21
C THR A 170 -13.59 -2.21 0.21
N VAL A 171 -12.78 -3.25 0.08
CA VAL A 171 -13.21 -4.64 0.26
C VAL A 171 -12.61 -5.15 1.56
N PHE A 172 -13.45 -5.39 2.57
CA PHE A 172 -13.04 -5.84 3.89
C PHE A 172 -13.24 -7.35 4.03
N GLN A 173 -12.23 -8.09 4.52
CA GLN A 173 -12.30 -9.55 4.66
C GLN A 173 -12.96 -9.97 5.98
N GLY A 174 -12.59 -9.35 7.10
CA GLY A 174 -13.22 -9.57 8.39
C GLY A 174 -12.96 -10.92 9.08
N ILE A 175 -12.17 -11.82 8.47
CA ILE A 175 -11.85 -13.15 9.02
C ILE A 175 -10.60 -13.12 9.89
N LYS A 176 -10.53 -13.99 10.90
CA LYS A 176 -9.33 -14.11 11.74
C LYS A 176 -8.19 -14.76 10.94
N PHE A 177 -6.99 -14.20 11.02
CA PHE A 177 -5.81 -14.74 10.33
C PHE A 177 -5.58 -16.22 10.62
N LYS A 178 -5.74 -16.65 11.89
CA LYS A 178 -5.58 -18.05 12.30
C LYS A 178 -6.58 -18.99 11.61
N ASP A 179 -7.82 -18.53 11.41
CA ASP A 179 -8.89 -19.34 10.81
C ASP A 179 -8.64 -19.47 9.30
N LYS A 180 -8.19 -18.39 8.65
CA LYS A 180 -7.75 -18.40 7.26
C LYS A 180 -6.58 -19.35 7.05
N LEU A 181 -5.57 -19.31 7.92
CA LEU A 181 -4.42 -20.20 7.85
C LEU A 181 -4.83 -21.68 8.03
N ALA A 182 -5.71 -21.96 9.00
CA ALA A 182 -6.22 -23.30 9.24
C ALA A 182 -7.02 -23.85 8.04
N ALA A 183 -7.83 -23.02 7.38
CA ALA A 183 -8.54 -23.41 6.16
C ALA A 183 -7.56 -23.78 5.03
N TYR A 184 -6.55 -22.96 4.78
CA TYR A 184 -5.51 -23.28 3.78
C TYR A 184 -4.78 -24.60 4.08
N GLN A 185 -4.44 -24.86 5.35
CA GLN A 185 -3.78 -26.12 5.74
C GLN A 185 -4.65 -27.37 5.49
N ARG A 186 -5.98 -27.21 5.51
CA ARG A 186 -6.94 -28.28 5.17
C ARG A 186 -7.23 -28.37 3.66
N GLY A 187 -6.67 -27.46 2.83
CA GLY A 187 -6.97 -27.38 1.40
C GLY A 187 -8.34 -26.77 1.09
N GLU A 188 -8.93 -26.07 2.06
CA GLU A 188 -10.22 -25.37 1.92
C GLU A 188 -9.98 -23.93 1.48
N GLN A 189 -10.91 -23.37 0.69
CA GLN A 189 -10.96 -21.92 0.54
C GLN A 189 -11.65 -21.35 1.78
N PRO A 190 -11.05 -20.37 2.49
CA PRO A 190 -11.73 -19.72 3.60
C PRO A 190 -12.98 -19.03 3.08
N GLU A 191 -14.10 -19.21 3.78
CA GLU A 191 -15.29 -18.42 3.50
C GLU A 191 -14.97 -16.96 3.79
N ASP A 192 -15.32 -16.09 2.84
CA ASP A 192 -15.26 -14.64 3.05
C ASP A 192 -16.29 -14.27 4.11
N GLY A 193 -15.87 -13.44 5.08
CA GLY A 193 -16.71 -12.99 6.18
C GLY A 193 -17.80 -12.01 5.77
#